data_6941246ea048a4e566da6a5271fd7fce
#
_entry.id   6941246ea048a4e566da6a5271fd7fce
#
_cell.length_a   1.000
_cell.length_b   1.000
_cell.length_c   1.000
_cell.angle_alpha   90.00
_cell.angle_beta   90.00
_cell.angle_gamma   90.00
#
_symmetry.space_group_name_H-M   'P 1'
#
loop_
_entity.id
_entity.type
_entity.pdbx_description
1 polymer ?
#
loop_
_entity_poly.entity_id
_entity_poly.type
_entity_poly.pdbx_seq_one_letter_code
_entity_poly.pdbx_strand_id
1 'polypeptide(L)'
;VLFDLGHANNHVDDWQIKQENANTVSGFQRTGGEKIYFYATLSSPIDKLDVKEMTKSNGYALLNIKDGDTKPVIVKIALSFVSIENAKENLIAETGTKTFNKVFEEGSTTWENLLSKIQVKGGSKQQEVMFYSMLYRSFLWPALRSDVNGQFIDEAGKVRKENYRYYTLPSLWDDYRNKLVLLSIFSPEVTSDVISSIINEGEIKGFIPTFFHGDHAASFIAGSYMRGIRNYDVKKAYQLLLNNAYKEGGTRPHISEYIAKGYVPEQDIKEPPKRSSTLMTIMLWHYWQKK
;
A
#
# COMPACT_ATOMS: atom_id res chain seq x y z
N VAL A 1 -9.73 24.35 -14.05
CA VAL A 1 -9.37 23.03 -13.50
C VAL A 1 -10.24 22.76 -12.29
N LEU A 2 -10.83 21.56 -12.20
CA LEU A 2 -11.68 21.13 -11.08
C LEU A 2 -10.87 20.23 -10.14
N PHE A 3 -10.89 20.53 -8.85
CA PHE A 3 -10.48 19.64 -7.78
C PHE A 3 -11.73 19.19 -7.02
N ASP A 4 -12.15 17.95 -7.24
CA ASP A 4 -13.23 17.33 -6.51
C ASP A 4 -12.68 16.71 -5.22
N LEU A 5 -12.96 17.36 -4.10
CA LEU A 5 -12.48 16.96 -2.78
C LEU A 5 -13.60 16.37 -1.90
N GLY A 6 -14.83 16.37 -2.43
CA GLY A 6 -15.99 15.81 -1.76
C GLY A 6 -16.27 14.35 -2.07
N HIS A 7 -15.52 13.73 -2.99
CA HIS A 7 -15.74 12.35 -3.40
C HIS A 7 -14.49 11.50 -3.26
N ALA A 8 -14.66 10.29 -2.75
CA ALA A 8 -13.64 9.25 -2.64
C ALA A 8 -14.30 7.86 -2.64
N ASN A 9 -13.51 6.79 -2.66
CA ASN A 9 -14.04 5.42 -2.52
C ASN A 9 -14.70 5.17 -1.15
N ASN A 10 -14.19 5.84 -0.10
CA ASN A 10 -14.78 5.86 1.24
C ASN A 10 -15.46 7.20 1.50
N HIS A 11 -16.21 7.28 2.60
CA HIS A 11 -16.78 8.55 3.05
C HIS A 11 -15.70 9.60 3.27
N VAL A 12 -15.93 10.81 2.76
CA VAL A 12 -15.06 11.96 3.03
C VAL A 12 -15.52 12.61 4.32
N ASP A 13 -14.61 12.74 5.28
CA ASP A 13 -14.91 13.33 6.59
C ASP A 13 -14.64 14.83 6.61
N ASP A 14 -13.59 15.26 5.88
CA ASP A 14 -13.09 16.64 5.89
C ASP A 14 -12.14 16.85 4.70
N TRP A 15 -12.00 18.10 4.26
CA TRP A 15 -11.08 18.48 3.20
C TRP A 15 -10.72 19.96 3.27
N GLN A 16 -9.59 20.32 2.69
CA GLN A 16 -9.16 21.71 2.57
C GLN A 16 -8.33 21.88 1.30
N ILE A 17 -8.47 23.07 0.69
CA ILE A 17 -7.58 23.52 -0.37
C ILE A 17 -7.26 24.99 -0.17
N LYS A 18 -6.01 25.39 -0.43
CA LYS A 18 -5.56 26.79 -0.44
C LYS A 18 -4.64 27.05 -1.61
N GLN A 19 -4.64 28.28 -2.05
CA GLN A 19 -3.67 28.76 -3.03
C GLN A 19 -2.41 29.22 -2.30
N GLU A 20 -1.26 28.66 -2.67
CA GLU A 20 0.04 28.98 -2.06
C GLU A 20 0.73 30.15 -2.79
N ASN A 21 0.59 30.21 -4.09
CA ASN A 21 1.12 31.25 -4.96
C ASN A 21 0.38 31.25 -6.31
N ALA A 22 0.84 32.04 -7.28
CA ALA A 22 0.18 32.20 -8.58
C ALA A 22 -0.07 30.86 -9.32
N ASN A 23 0.77 29.83 -9.11
CA ASN A 23 0.70 28.58 -9.88
C ASN A 23 0.50 27.35 -9.01
N THR A 24 0.25 27.51 -7.71
CA THR A 24 0.31 26.38 -6.78
C THR A 24 -0.86 26.35 -5.83
N VAL A 25 -1.43 25.18 -5.65
CA VAL A 25 -2.41 24.87 -4.62
C VAL A 25 -1.93 23.71 -3.76
N SER A 26 -2.34 23.68 -2.50
CA SER A 26 -2.11 22.59 -1.60
C SER A 26 -3.34 22.32 -0.74
N GLY A 27 -3.40 21.18 -0.10
CA GLY A 27 -4.51 20.84 0.77
C GLY A 27 -4.47 19.40 1.23
N PHE A 28 -5.62 18.95 1.70
CA PHE A 28 -5.81 17.56 2.09
C PHE A 28 -7.25 17.11 1.87
N GLN A 29 -7.43 15.80 1.78
CA GLN A 29 -8.70 15.11 1.94
C GLN A 29 -8.58 14.10 3.08
N ARG A 30 -9.57 14.04 3.98
CA ARG A 30 -9.67 13.00 4.99
C ARG A 30 -10.74 12.01 4.56
N THR A 31 -10.37 10.74 4.47
CA THR A 31 -11.25 9.65 4.07
C THR A 31 -10.88 8.36 4.79
N GLY A 32 -11.87 7.64 5.30
CA GLY A 32 -11.62 6.40 6.06
C GLY A 32 -10.74 6.60 7.30
N GLY A 33 -10.80 7.79 7.93
CA GLY A 33 -9.99 8.14 9.10
C GLY A 33 -8.57 8.64 8.80
N GLU A 34 -8.11 8.53 7.55
CA GLU A 34 -6.77 8.96 7.14
C GLU A 34 -6.79 10.30 6.41
N LYS A 35 -5.73 11.10 6.58
CA LYS A 35 -5.50 12.29 5.77
C LYS A 35 -4.55 11.98 4.63
N ILE A 36 -4.94 12.42 3.43
CA ILE A 36 -4.12 12.41 2.23
C ILE A 36 -3.86 13.86 1.87
N TYR A 37 -2.62 14.29 2.02
CA TYR A 37 -2.18 15.63 1.66
C TYR A 37 -1.79 15.67 0.20
N PHE A 38 -2.01 16.81 -0.44
CA PHE A 38 -1.57 17.05 -1.81
C PHE A 38 -0.86 18.38 -1.97
N TYR A 39 0.04 18.44 -2.92
CA TYR A 39 0.67 19.65 -3.41
C TYR A 39 0.63 19.62 -4.93
N ALA A 40 0.09 20.67 -5.55
CA ALA A 40 -0.14 20.70 -6.99
C ALA A 40 0.38 22.01 -7.59
N THR A 41 1.09 21.90 -8.73
CA THR A 41 1.56 23.02 -9.51
C THR A 41 0.97 23.01 -10.91
N LEU A 42 0.68 24.18 -11.44
CA LEU A 42 0.09 24.39 -12.76
C LEU A 42 1.07 25.14 -13.66
N SER A 43 1.07 24.83 -14.96
CA SER A 43 1.90 25.52 -15.96
C SER A 43 1.46 26.95 -16.25
N SER A 44 0.23 27.30 -15.88
CA SER A 44 -0.35 28.63 -16.07
C SER A 44 -0.83 29.21 -14.75
N PRO A 45 -0.78 30.54 -14.56
CA PRO A 45 -1.24 31.17 -13.32
C PRO A 45 -2.73 30.97 -13.07
N ILE A 46 -3.06 30.79 -11.80
CA ILE A 46 -4.42 30.75 -11.28
C ILE A 46 -4.89 32.18 -11.12
N ASP A 47 -5.92 32.57 -11.84
CA ASP A 47 -6.56 33.87 -11.70
C ASP A 47 -7.40 33.94 -10.43
N LYS A 48 -8.20 32.88 -10.18
CA LYS A 48 -9.07 32.78 -9.03
C LYS A 48 -9.26 31.34 -8.59
N LEU A 49 -9.19 31.14 -7.28
CA LEU A 49 -9.60 29.90 -6.62
C LEU A 49 -11.02 30.07 -6.06
N ASP A 50 -11.99 29.42 -6.65
CA ASP A 50 -13.38 29.38 -6.18
C ASP A 50 -13.65 28.09 -5.42
N VAL A 51 -13.77 28.17 -4.11
CA VAL A 51 -14.10 27.03 -3.25
C VAL A 51 -15.61 26.96 -3.06
N LYS A 52 -16.20 25.81 -3.35
CA LYS A 52 -17.61 25.50 -3.21
C LYS A 52 -17.77 24.43 -2.14
N GLU A 53 -17.82 24.83 -0.90
CA GLU A 53 -18.12 23.97 0.23
C GLU A 53 -19.64 23.84 0.36
N MET A 54 -20.19 22.66 0.15
CA MET A 54 -21.59 22.34 0.36
C MET A 54 -21.81 21.81 1.79
N THR A 55 -20.88 20.99 2.26
CA THR A 55 -20.77 20.52 3.65
C THR A 55 -19.30 20.24 3.95
N LYS A 56 -18.93 19.99 5.22
CA LYS A 56 -17.56 19.59 5.59
C LYS A 56 -17.07 18.35 4.83
N SER A 57 -17.99 17.48 4.43
CA SER A 57 -17.69 16.23 3.72
C SER A 57 -17.98 16.28 2.23
N ASN A 58 -18.48 17.39 1.69
CA ASN A 58 -18.82 17.51 0.28
C ASN A 58 -18.50 18.90 -0.23
N GLY A 59 -17.77 18.94 -1.34
CA GLY A 59 -17.39 20.17 -2.00
C GLY A 59 -16.32 19.97 -3.05
N TYR A 60 -16.03 21.03 -3.76
CA TYR A 60 -15.01 21.09 -4.80
C TYR A 60 -14.38 22.46 -4.90
N ALA A 61 -13.27 22.54 -5.58
CA ALA A 61 -12.63 23.82 -5.92
C ALA A 61 -12.47 23.96 -7.42
N LEU A 62 -12.80 25.14 -7.92
CA LEU A 62 -12.56 25.55 -9.30
C LEU A 62 -11.38 26.51 -9.35
N LEU A 63 -10.35 26.12 -10.10
CA LEU A 63 -9.23 26.97 -10.42
C LEU A 63 -9.47 27.60 -11.79
N ASN A 64 -9.79 28.88 -11.81
CA ASN A 64 -9.87 29.67 -13.03
C ASN A 64 -8.45 29.99 -13.46
N ILE A 65 -8.09 29.59 -14.68
CA ILE A 65 -6.73 29.72 -15.20
C ILE A 65 -6.67 30.92 -16.09
N LYS A 66 -5.71 31.81 -15.86
CA LYS A 66 -5.44 32.95 -16.71
C LYS A 66 -4.94 32.45 -18.07
N ASP A 67 -5.54 32.91 -19.14
CA ASP A 67 -5.19 32.55 -20.53
C ASP A 67 -5.31 31.05 -20.87
N GLY A 68 -6.13 30.28 -20.09
CA GLY A 68 -6.27 28.82 -20.23
C GLY A 68 -6.94 28.33 -21.50
N ASP A 69 -7.56 29.20 -22.28
CA ASP A 69 -8.33 28.82 -23.47
C ASP A 69 -7.47 28.55 -24.71
N THR A 70 -6.18 28.90 -24.68
CA THR A 70 -5.31 28.85 -25.85
C THR A 70 -4.26 27.74 -25.81
N LYS A 71 -3.95 27.19 -24.67
CA LYS A 71 -2.93 26.14 -24.51
C LYS A 71 -3.32 25.10 -23.47
N PRO A 72 -2.91 23.84 -23.64
CA PRO A 72 -3.08 22.82 -22.61
C PRO A 72 -2.40 23.23 -21.29
N VAL A 73 -3.13 23.13 -20.18
CA VAL A 73 -2.58 23.36 -18.84
C VAL A 73 -2.03 22.06 -18.30
N ILE A 74 -0.74 22.03 -17.97
CA ILE A 74 -0.10 20.91 -17.33
C ILE A 74 -0.26 21.06 -15.81
N VAL A 75 -0.82 20.04 -15.17
CA VAL A 75 -0.97 19.96 -13.73
C VAL A 75 -0.05 18.84 -13.23
N LYS A 76 0.81 19.15 -12.26
CA LYS A 76 1.63 18.18 -11.53
C LYS A 76 1.08 18.08 -10.12
N ILE A 77 0.76 16.87 -9.68
CA ILE A 77 0.20 16.61 -8.34
C ILE A 77 1.04 15.54 -7.68
N ALA A 78 1.45 15.78 -6.45
CA ALA A 78 2.02 14.76 -5.58
C ALA A 78 1.20 14.63 -4.30
N LEU A 79 1.23 13.44 -3.72
CA LEU A 79 0.50 13.07 -2.54
C LEU A 79 1.47 12.72 -1.41
N SER A 80 1.01 12.85 -0.17
CA SER A 80 1.67 12.35 1.03
C SER A 80 0.62 11.97 2.07
N PHE A 81 0.92 10.96 2.88
CA PHE A 81 0.13 10.63 4.06
C PHE A 81 0.64 11.36 5.32
N VAL A 82 1.78 12.06 5.22
CA VAL A 82 2.46 12.69 6.34
C VAL A 82 2.12 14.17 6.45
N SER A 83 2.42 14.95 5.40
CA SER A 83 2.21 16.41 5.41
C SER A 83 2.17 17.04 4.01
N ILE A 84 1.76 18.30 3.94
CA ILE A 84 1.84 19.12 2.71
C ILE A 84 3.30 19.31 2.30
N GLU A 85 4.20 19.51 3.26
CA GLU A 85 5.65 19.68 3.02
C GLU A 85 6.24 18.43 2.36
N ASN A 86 5.87 17.24 2.85
CA ASN A 86 6.28 15.97 2.24
C ASN A 86 5.68 15.79 0.83
N ALA A 87 4.42 16.16 0.61
CA ALA A 87 3.83 16.14 -0.72
C ALA A 87 4.58 17.07 -1.68
N LYS A 88 5.05 18.25 -1.22
CA LYS A 88 5.90 19.15 -1.99
C LYS A 88 7.26 18.52 -2.30
N GLU A 89 7.91 17.88 -1.32
CA GLU A 89 9.18 17.17 -1.53
C GLU A 89 9.03 16.05 -2.55
N ASN A 90 7.95 15.25 -2.46
CA ASN A 90 7.62 14.20 -3.44
C ASN A 90 7.47 14.79 -4.85
N LEU A 91 6.73 15.90 -5.00
CA LEU A 91 6.57 16.56 -6.29
C LEU A 91 7.90 17.00 -6.90
N ILE A 92 8.75 17.63 -6.10
CA ILE A 92 10.06 18.12 -6.55
C ILE A 92 10.96 16.96 -6.95
N ALA A 93 11.02 15.89 -6.14
CA ALA A 93 11.90 14.75 -6.38
C ALA A 93 11.46 13.93 -7.60
N GLU A 94 10.17 13.70 -7.75
CA GLU A 94 9.65 12.81 -8.80
C GLU A 94 9.44 13.52 -10.14
N THR A 95 8.88 14.72 -10.13
CA THR A 95 8.57 15.44 -11.37
C THR A 95 9.42 16.71 -11.57
N GLY A 96 9.69 17.48 -10.52
CA GLY A 96 10.53 18.66 -10.54
C GLY A 96 10.32 19.56 -11.78
N THR A 97 11.41 19.82 -12.51
CA THR A 97 11.39 20.56 -13.78
C THR A 97 11.09 19.71 -15.01
N LYS A 98 10.87 18.40 -14.86
CA LYS A 98 10.63 17.48 -15.98
C LYS A 98 9.38 17.90 -16.77
N THR A 99 9.44 17.73 -18.08
CA THR A 99 8.28 17.88 -18.96
C THR A 99 7.33 16.70 -18.83
N PHE A 100 6.09 16.84 -19.29
CA PHE A 100 5.13 15.74 -19.37
C PHE A 100 5.70 14.52 -20.12
N ASN A 101 6.29 14.74 -21.28
CA ASN A 101 6.87 13.66 -22.09
C ASN A 101 7.99 12.93 -21.33
N LYS A 102 8.83 13.68 -20.61
CA LYS A 102 9.91 13.04 -19.82
C LYS A 102 9.37 12.15 -18.70
N VAL A 103 8.35 12.60 -17.97
CA VAL A 103 7.69 11.79 -16.94
C VAL A 103 7.02 10.57 -17.55
N PHE A 104 6.37 10.73 -18.70
CA PHE A 104 5.74 9.63 -19.44
C PHE A 104 6.77 8.58 -19.88
N GLU A 105 7.89 9.00 -20.45
CA GLU A 105 9.00 8.11 -20.87
C GLU A 105 9.59 7.34 -19.68
N GLU A 106 9.86 8.02 -18.56
CA GLU A 106 10.39 7.39 -17.35
C GLU A 106 9.41 6.38 -16.76
N GLY A 107 8.12 6.71 -16.70
CA GLY A 107 7.07 5.81 -16.26
C GLY A 107 6.95 4.58 -17.18
N SER A 108 6.95 4.79 -18.48
CA SER A 108 6.91 3.72 -19.48
C SER A 108 8.13 2.79 -19.35
N THR A 109 9.32 3.36 -19.19
CA THR A 109 10.56 2.59 -19.00
C THR A 109 10.51 1.78 -17.69
N THR A 110 9.99 2.34 -16.62
CA THR A 110 9.86 1.64 -15.34
C THR A 110 8.96 0.42 -15.46
N TRP A 111 7.80 0.57 -16.12
CA TRP A 111 6.88 -0.54 -16.36
C TRP A 111 7.46 -1.56 -17.33
N GLU A 112 8.12 -1.14 -18.41
CA GLU A 112 8.78 -2.05 -19.34
C GLU A 112 9.85 -2.90 -18.65
N ASN A 113 10.69 -2.29 -17.83
CA ASN A 113 11.72 -3.00 -17.06
C ASN A 113 11.13 -4.04 -16.08
N LEU A 114 9.93 -3.80 -15.55
CA LEU A 114 9.25 -4.72 -14.64
C LEU A 114 8.56 -5.85 -15.41
N LEU A 115 7.79 -5.52 -16.45
CA LEU A 115 6.97 -6.47 -17.19
C LEU A 115 7.80 -7.36 -18.10
N SER A 116 8.89 -6.86 -18.69
CA SER A 116 9.79 -7.61 -19.55
C SER A 116 10.60 -8.69 -18.83
N LYS A 117 10.57 -8.74 -17.50
CA LYS A 117 11.15 -9.85 -16.73
C LYS A 117 10.50 -11.19 -17.06
N ILE A 118 9.27 -11.18 -17.57
CA ILE A 118 8.58 -12.37 -18.08
C ILE A 118 8.25 -12.13 -19.56
N GLN A 119 8.81 -12.96 -20.42
CA GLN A 119 8.54 -12.91 -21.85
C GLN A 119 7.76 -14.15 -22.26
N VAL A 120 6.59 -13.95 -22.84
CA VAL A 120 5.74 -15.03 -23.36
C VAL A 120 5.77 -15.03 -24.89
N LYS A 121 5.70 -16.21 -25.48
CA LYS A 121 5.63 -16.41 -26.94
C LYS A 121 4.54 -17.43 -27.27
N GLY A 122 3.88 -17.24 -28.39
CA GLY A 122 2.79 -18.11 -28.86
C GLY A 122 1.43 -17.60 -28.41
N GLY A 123 0.39 -18.31 -28.83
CA GLY A 123 -0.99 -17.88 -28.59
C GLY A 123 -1.42 -16.72 -29.52
N SER A 124 -2.64 -16.23 -29.29
CA SER A 124 -3.18 -15.07 -29.99
C SER A 124 -2.73 -13.76 -29.38
N LYS A 125 -2.80 -12.65 -30.13
CA LYS A 125 -2.53 -11.31 -29.61
C LYS A 125 -3.41 -10.95 -28.41
N GLN A 126 -4.67 -11.42 -28.39
CA GLN A 126 -5.57 -11.21 -27.25
C GLN A 126 -5.06 -11.90 -25.99
N GLN A 127 -4.52 -13.12 -26.11
CA GLN A 127 -3.94 -13.84 -24.96
C GLN A 127 -2.69 -13.15 -24.42
N GLU A 128 -1.84 -12.63 -25.31
CA GLU A 128 -0.67 -11.83 -24.94
C GLU A 128 -1.08 -10.55 -24.17
N VAL A 129 -2.04 -9.80 -24.71
CA VAL A 129 -2.57 -8.59 -24.04
C VAL A 129 -3.16 -8.94 -22.68
N MET A 130 -3.92 -10.03 -22.58
CA MET A 130 -4.50 -10.48 -21.31
C MET A 130 -3.41 -10.84 -20.30
N PHE A 131 -2.37 -11.57 -20.72
CA PHE A 131 -1.25 -11.94 -19.87
C PHE A 131 -0.57 -10.71 -19.27
N TYR A 132 -0.13 -9.77 -20.11
CA TYR A 132 0.57 -8.56 -19.61
C TYR A 132 -0.35 -7.63 -18.81
N SER A 133 -1.65 -7.58 -19.12
CA SER A 133 -2.61 -6.84 -18.32
C SER A 133 -2.77 -7.43 -16.91
N MET A 134 -2.79 -8.76 -16.78
CA MET A 134 -2.85 -9.43 -15.48
C MET A 134 -1.53 -9.29 -14.72
N LEU A 135 -0.40 -9.41 -15.42
CA LEU A 135 0.92 -9.19 -14.83
C LEU A 135 1.06 -7.76 -14.27
N TYR A 136 0.67 -6.75 -15.04
CA TYR A 136 0.62 -5.35 -14.58
C TYR A 136 -0.21 -5.21 -13.30
N ARG A 137 -1.44 -5.76 -13.28
CA ARG A 137 -2.31 -5.71 -12.10
C ARG A 137 -1.71 -6.40 -10.87
N SER A 138 -0.89 -7.42 -11.07
CA SER A 138 -0.23 -8.14 -9.97
C SER A 138 0.78 -7.26 -9.22
N PHE A 139 1.29 -6.19 -9.83
CA PHE A 139 2.26 -5.27 -9.22
C PHE A 139 1.63 -3.97 -8.68
N LEU A 140 0.31 -3.76 -8.80
CA LEU A 140 -0.34 -2.54 -8.30
C LEU A 140 -0.51 -2.51 -6.78
N TRP A 141 -0.46 -3.67 -6.12
CA TRP A 141 -0.65 -3.81 -4.69
C TRP A 141 0.31 -4.88 -4.11
N PRO A 142 0.89 -4.70 -2.92
CA PRO A 142 0.69 -3.62 -1.96
C PRO A 142 1.23 -2.28 -2.45
N ALA A 143 0.60 -1.18 -2.02
CA ALA A 143 0.94 0.16 -2.46
C ALA A 143 1.98 0.81 -1.54
N LEU A 144 2.90 1.57 -2.13
CA LEU A 144 3.89 2.36 -1.39
C LEU A 144 3.21 3.46 -0.58
N ARG A 145 3.60 3.61 0.68
CA ARG A 145 3.07 4.59 1.64
C ARG A 145 4.13 5.57 2.16
N SER A 146 5.40 5.24 2.04
CA SER A 146 6.46 6.17 2.44
C SER A 146 6.72 7.23 1.38
N ASP A 147 7.01 8.43 1.84
CA ASP A 147 7.45 9.56 1.03
C ASP A 147 8.90 9.39 0.54
N VAL A 148 9.34 10.21 -0.40
CA VAL A 148 10.70 10.15 -0.97
C VAL A 148 11.80 10.35 0.08
N ASN A 149 11.50 11.05 1.18
CA ASN A 149 12.43 11.23 2.30
C ASN A 149 12.44 10.04 3.27
N GLY A 150 11.66 8.98 3.00
CA GLY A 150 11.52 7.76 3.80
C GLY A 150 10.55 7.88 4.98
N GLN A 151 9.83 9.00 5.13
CA GLN A 151 8.83 9.15 6.18
C GLN A 151 7.52 8.46 5.81
N PHE A 152 6.81 7.97 6.83
CA PHE A 152 5.45 7.40 6.73
C PHE A 152 4.70 7.56 8.06
N ILE A 153 3.40 7.36 8.04
CA ILE A 153 2.57 7.26 9.25
C ILE A 153 2.40 5.78 9.58
N ASP A 154 2.75 5.38 10.79
CA ASP A 154 2.54 4.03 11.30
C ASP A 154 1.09 3.81 11.77
N GLU A 155 0.74 2.56 12.11
CA GLU A 155 -0.58 2.18 12.62
C GLU A 155 -0.96 2.85 13.96
N ALA A 156 0.00 3.43 14.69
CA ALA A 156 -0.24 4.22 15.88
C ALA A 156 -0.44 5.72 15.57
N GLY A 157 -0.45 6.11 14.29
CA GLY A 157 -0.59 7.50 13.84
C GLY A 157 0.69 8.34 14.04
N LYS A 158 1.84 7.71 14.25
CA LYS A 158 3.12 8.42 14.45
C LYS A 158 3.91 8.49 13.16
N VAL A 159 4.56 9.64 12.94
CA VAL A 159 5.53 9.78 11.86
C VAL A 159 6.77 8.95 12.19
N ARG A 160 7.14 8.07 11.26
CA ARG A 160 8.33 7.23 11.31
C ARG A 160 9.23 7.51 10.11
N LYS A 161 10.48 7.12 10.24
CA LYS A 161 11.45 7.07 9.16
C LYS A 161 12.34 5.86 9.37
N GLU A 162 12.33 4.95 8.41
CA GLU A 162 13.05 3.68 8.47
C GLU A 162 13.99 3.53 7.26
N ASN A 163 14.82 2.51 7.27
CA ASN A 163 15.74 2.18 6.18
C ASN A 163 15.12 1.29 5.09
N TYR A 164 13.80 1.09 5.14
CA TYR A 164 13.00 0.38 4.15
C TYR A 164 11.81 1.26 3.72
N ARG A 165 11.22 0.94 2.58
CA ARG A 165 9.99 1.60 2.11
C ARG A 165 8.78 0.96 2.77
N TYR A 166 7.92 1.78 3.35
CA TYR A 166 6.71 1.31 3.99
C TYR A 166 5.59 1.10 2.97
N TYR A 167 5.01 -0.09 2.99
CA TYR A 167 3.91 -0.50 2.11
C TYR A 167 2.63 -0.77 2.89
N THR A 168 1.49 -0.66 2.20
CA THR A 168 0.21 -1.10 2.75
C THR A 168 0.23 -2.59 3.05
N LEU A 169 -0.59 -3.01 4.02
CA LEU A 169 -0.81 -4.44 4.29
C LEU A 169 -1.37 -5.12 3.03
N PRO A 170 -0.73 -6.18 2.51
CA PRO A 170 -1.28 -6.94 1.39
C PRO A 170 -2.54 -7.71 1.81
N SER A 171 -3.39 -8.06 0.85
CA SER A 171 -4.53 -8.95 1.05
C SER A 171 -4.04 -10.39 1.26
N LEU A 172 -3.52 -10.65 2.46
CA LEU A 172 -2.79 -11.89 2.76
C LEU A 172 -3.57 -13.15 2.43
N TRP A 173 -4.88 -13.17 2.71
CA TRP A 173 -5.76 -14.31 2.44
C TRP A 173 -5.85 -14.63 0.94
N ASP A 174 -5.94 -13.58 0.09
CA ASP A 174 -6.04 -13.73 -1.37
C ASP A 174 -4.69 -14.02 -2.00
N ASP A 175 -3.63 -13.35 -1.51
CA ASP A 175 -2.40 -13.13 -2.26
C ASP A 175 -1.24 -14.07 -1.87
N TYR A 176 -1.28 -14.71 -0.70
CA TYR A 176 -0.12 -15.42 -0.15
C TYR A 176 0.36 -16.61 -1.00
N ARG A 177 -0.53 -17.24 -1.77
CA ARG A 177 -0.24 -18.42 -2.60
C ARG A 177 0.21 -18.09 -4.02
N ASN A 178 -0.07 -16.89 -4.50
CA ASN A 178 0.11 -16.49 -5.89
C ASN A 178 0.87 -15.17 -6.00
N LYS A 179 0.20 -14.02 -5.87
CA LYS A 179 0.77 -12.70 -6.12
C LYS A 179 1.98 -12.39 -5.23
N LEU A 180 1.96 -12.72 -3.93
CA LEU A 180 3.10 -12.51 -3.04
C LEU A 180 4.27 -13.47 -3.33
N VAL A 181 3.99 -14.65 -3.87
CA VAL A 181 5.04 -15.56 -4.39
C VAL A 181 5.66 -14.96 -5.65
N LEU A 182 4.84 -14.46 -6.58
CA LEU A 182 5.32 -13.77 -7.78
C LEU A 182 6.19 -12.56 -7.42
N LEU A 183 5.72 -11.71 -6.48
CA LEU A 183 6.47 -10.57 -5.98
C LEU A 183 7.84 -10.99 -5.42
N SER A 184 7.89 -12.10 -4.65
CA SER A 184 9.13 -12.60 -4.05
C SER A 184 10.16 -13.09 -5.08
N ILE A 185 9.72 -13.46 -6.28
CA ILE A 185 10.60 -13.91 -7.37
C ILE A 185 11.10 -12.71 -8.20
N PHE A 186 10.21 -11.79 -8.55
CA PHE A 186 10.52 -10.71 -9.50
C PHE A 186 10.90 -9.38 -8.85
N SER A 187 10.63 -9.21 -7.54
CA SER A 187 10.92 -7.99 -6.78
C SER A 187 11.26 -8.34 -5.33
N PRO A 188 12.37 -9.06 -5.08
CA PRO A 188 12.75 -9.52 -3.73
C PRO A 188 12.99 -8.35 -2.75
N GLU A 189 13.48 -7.20 -3.23
CA GLU A 189 13.68 -5.99 -2.42
C GLU A 189 12.33 -5.46 -1.92
N VAL A 190 11.34 -5.35 -2.83
CA VAL A 190 9.98 -4.94 -2.47
C VAL A 190 9.35 -5.93 -1.50
N THR A 191 9.58 -7.23 -1.69
CA THR A 191 9.10 -8.26 -0.76
C THR A 191 9.68 -8.08 0.64
N SER A 192 10.97 -7.77 0.73
CA SER A 192 11.64 -7.48 2.00
C SER A 192 11.05 -6.26 2.70
N ASP A 193 10.83 -5.17 1.96
CA ASP A 193 10.21 -3.95 2.45
C ASP A 193 8.77 -4.18 2.93
N VAL A 194 7.99 -4.97 2.19
CA VAL A 194 6.61 -5.37 2.58
C VAL A 194 6.62 -6.18 3.87
N ILE A 195 7.56 -7.14 4.02
CA ILE A 195 7.68 -7.91 5.27
C ILE A 195 8.09 -6.98 6.42
N SER A 196 9.01 -6.05 6.22
CA SER A 196 9.39 -5.04 7.23
C SER A 196 8.21 -4.16 7.64
N SER A 197 7.34 -3.78 6.70
CA SER A 197 6.11 -3.05 6.98
C SER A 197 5.14 -3.85 7.85
N ILE A 198 4.96 -5.14 7.54
CA ILE A 198 4.15 -6.05 8.34
C ILE A 198 4.71 -6.23 9.76
N ILE A 199 6.03 -6.31 9.89
CA ILE A 199 6.70 -6.39 11.20
C ILE A 199 6.47 -5.11 12.01
N ASN A 200 6.60 -3.93 11.39
CA ASN A 200 6.36 -2.65 12.05
C ASN A 200 4.94 -2.56 12.61
N GLU A 201 3.94 -2.94 11.84
CA GLU A 201 2.56 -3.03 12.30
C GLU A 201 2.42 -4.06 13.43
N GLY A 202 3.08 -5.20 13.29
CA GLY A 202 3.08 -6.26 14.29
C GLY A 202 3.72 -5.84 15.62
N GLU A 203 4.74 -5.01 15.62
CA GLU A 203 5.36 -4.47 16.84
C GLU A 203 4.39 -3.60 17.63
N ILE A 204 3.58 -2.80 16.94
CA ILE A 204 2.57 -1.94 17.57
C ILE A 204 1.46 -2.78 18.20
N LYS A 205 1.02 -3.81 17.51
CA LYS A 205 -0.11 -4.67 17.92
C LYS A 205 0.31 -5.85 18.81
N GLY A 206 1.60 -6.20 18.84
CA GLY A 206 2.12 -7.39 19.52
C GLY A 206 1.92 -8.70 18.74
N PHE A 207 1.33 -8.66 17.56
CA PHE A 207 0.99 -9.79 16.69
C PHE A 207 1.17 -9.40 15.22
N ILE A 208 1.61 -10.33 14.39
CA ILE A 208 1.58 -10.13 12.94
C ILE A 208 0.12 -9.90 12.50
N PRO A 209 -0.16 -8.81 11.77
CA PRO A 209 -1.51 -8.49 11.33
C PRO A 209 -2.04 -9.52 10.32
N THR A 210 -3.36 -9.58 10.21
CA THR A 210 -4.03 -10.31 9.14
C THR A 210 -5.00 -9.39 8.42
N PHE A 211 -5.24 -9.72 7.16
CA PHE A 211 -6.31 -9.13 6.38
C PHE A 211 -7.34 -10.25 6.09
N PHE A 212 -8.61 -10.04 6.46
CA PHE A 212 -9.70 -11.00 6.47
C PHE A 212 -9.52 -12.13 7.50
N HIS A 213 -9.25 -13.33 7.04
CA HIS A 213 -9.27 -14.55 7.83
C HIS A 213 -7.89 -15.14 7.97
N GLY A 214 -7.69 -15.84 9.09
CA GLY A 214 -6.53 -16.66 9.32
C GLY A 214 -5.23 -15.92 9.55
N ASP A 215 -4.13 -16.64 9.44
CA ASP A 215 -2.77 -16.15 9.69
C ASP A 215 -1.87 -16.48 8.50
N HIS A 216 -2.22 -15.93 7.33
CA HIS A 216 -1.53 -16.22 6.07
C HIS A 216 -0.19 -15.49 5.94
N ALA A 217 0.07 -14.48 6.79
CA ALA A 217 1.36 -13.81 6.88
C ALA A 217 2.49 -14.79 7.21
N ALA A 218 2.21 -15.81 8.04
CA ALA A 218 3.19 -16.84 8.37
C ALA A 218 3.65 -17.59 7.11
N SER A 219 2.74 -17.96 6.23
CA SER A 219 3.06 -18.62 4.95
C SER A 219 3.88 -17.72 4.03
N PHE A 220 3.55 -16.43 3.96
CA PHE A 220 4.26 -15.46 3.15
C PHE A 220 5.68 -15.21 3.67
N ILE A 221 5.83 -14.92 4.97
CA ILE A 221 7.12 -14.63 5.60
C ILE A 221 8.03 -15.85 5.56
N ALA A 222 7.53 -17.04 5.99
CA ALA A 222 8.30 -18.28 5.97
C ALA A 222 8.68 -18.69 4.53
N GLY A 223 7.75 -18.59 3.58
CA GLY A 223 8.02 -18.89 2.18
C GLY A 223 9.06 -17.95 1.57
N SER A 224 9.03 -16.68 1.89
CA SER A 224 10.01 -15.68 1.45
C SER A 224 11.40 -15.96 2.06
N TYR A 225 11.46 -16.28 3.34
CA TYR A 225 12.70 -16.70 4.00
C TYR A 225 13.32 -17.93 3.33
N MET A 226 12.52 -18.95 3.00
CA MET A 226 12.99 -20.16 2.31
C MET A 226 13.49 -19.90 0.89
N ARG A 227 12.98 -18.83 0.22
CA ARG A 227 13.47 -18.34 -1.09
C ARG A 227 14.76 -17.51 -0.97
N GLY A 228 15.29 -17.30 0.24
CA GLY A 228 16.53 -16.53 0.47
C GLY A 228 16.32 -15.06 0.76
N ILE A 229 15.08 -14.57 0.85
CA ILE A 229 14.79 -13.17 1.20
C ILE A 229 14.89 -13.04 2.71
N ARG A 230 15.93 -12.33 3.19
CA ARG A 230 16.27 -12.21 4.61
C ARG A 230 16.66 -10.79 5.04
N ASN A 231 16.49 -9.81 4.16
CA ASN A 231 16.85 -8.41 4.42
C ASN A 231 15.74 -7.68 5.20
N TYR A 232 15.28 -8.30 6.31
CA TYR A 232 14.36 -7.76 7.31
C TYR A 232 14.70 -8.33 8.68
N ASP A 233 14.11 -7.85 9.76
CA ASP A 233 14.35 -8.41 11.09
C ASP A 233 13.69 -9.78 11.24
N VAL A 234 14.45 -10.82 10.87
CA VAL A 234 14.00 -12.22 10.92
C VAL A 234 13.66 -12.67 12.34
N LYS A 235 14.43 -12.19 13.35
CA LYS A 235 14.18 -12.55 14.76
C LYS A 235 12.87 -11.97 15.25
N LYS A 236 12.61 -10.71 14.94
CA LYS A 236 11.37 -10.02 15.29
C LYS A 236 10.17 -10.66 14.59
N ALA A 237 10.28 -10.93 13.28
CA ALA A 237 9.25 -11.64 12.52
C ALA A 237 8.91 -12.99 13.16
N TYR A 238 9.91 -13.77 13.50
CA TYR A 238 9.74 -15.05 14.17
C TYR A 238 9.05 -14.91 15.52
N GLN A 239 9.47 -13.95 16.37
CA GLN A 239 8.86 -13.71 17.66
C GLN A 239 7.37 -13.33 17.55
N LEU A 240 7.02 -12.47 16.60
CA LEU A 240 5.63 -12.07 16.36
C LEU A 240 4.80 -13.23 15.81
N LEU A 241 5.37 -14.09 14.96
CA LEU A 241 4.72 -15.30 14.49
C LEU A 241 4.49 -16.32 15.62
N LEU A 242 5.43 -16.43 16.58
CA LEU A 242 5.22 -17.22 17.80
C LEU A 242 4.08 -16.64 18.65
N ASN A 243 3.98 -15.32 18.75
CA ASN A 243 2.83 -14.72 19.44
C ASN A 243 1.50 -15.12 18.78
N ASN A 244 1.43 -15.04 17.43
CA ASN A 244 0.24 -15.50 16.69
C ASN A 244 -0.06 -16.99 16.92
N ALA A 245 0.96 -17.82 17.08
CA ALA A 245 0.83 -19.26 17.23
C ALA A 245 0.37 -19.70 18.62
N TYR A 246 0.74 -18.95 19.67
CA TYR A 246 0.60 -19.42 21.06
C TYR A 246 -0.13 -18.46 22.00
N LYS A 247 -0.32 -17.19 21.66
CA LYS A 247 -0.93 -16.21 22.56
C LYS A 247 -2.36 -15.86 22.14
N GLU A 248 -3.22 -15.76 23.12
CA GLU A 248 -4.56 -15.18 22.93
C GLU A 248 -4.50 -13.69 22.57
N GLY A 249 -5.56 -13.21 21.95
CA GLY A 249 -5.70 -11.79 21.54
C GLY A 249 -5.15 -11.47 20.15
N GLY A 250 -4.52 -12.43 19.48
CA GLY A 250 -4.01 -12.29 18.12
C GLY A 250 -5.00 -12.70 17.04
N THR A 251 -4.46 -13.05 15.89
CA THR A 251 -5.23 -13.38 14.67
C THR A 251 -5.85 -14.78 14.68
N ARG A 252 -5.57 -15.58 15.70
CA ARG A 252 -6.08 -16.94 15.87
C ARG A 252 -6.97 -17.00 17.11
N PRO A 253 -8.28 -16.83 16.98
CA PRO A 253 -9.19 -17.01 18.10
C PRO A 253 -9.15 -18.46 18.59
N HIS A 254 -9.39 -18.68 19.88
CA HIS A 254 -9.41 -20.01 20.51
C HIS A 254 -8.10 -20.78 20.42
N ILE A 255 -6.96 -20.07 20.38
CA ILE A 255 -5.66 -20.74 20.25
C ILE A 255 -5.33 -21.59 21.49
N SER A 256 -5.71 -21.15 22.70
CA SER A 256 -5.49 -21.89 23.95
C SER A 256 -6.26 -23.20 23.98
N GLU A 257 -7.53 -23.20 23.54
CA GLU A 257 -8.33 -24.45 23.43
C GLU A 257 -7.74 -25.39 22.37
N TYR A 258 -7.30 -24.81 21.23
CA TYR A 258 -6.65 -25.62 20.21
C TYR A 258 -5.37 -26.28 20.70
N ILE A 259 -4.52 -25.57 21.46
CA ILE A 259 -3.28 -26.09 22.02
C ILE A 259 -3.60 -27.18 23.04
N ALA A 260 -4.60 -26.98 23.89
CA ALA A 260 -4.97 -27.93 24.95
C ALA A 260 -5.64 -29.19 24.42
N LYS A 261 -6.49 -29.09 23.40
CA LYS A 261 -7.39 -30.17 22.95
C LYS A 261 -7.02 -30.74 21.57
N GLY A 262 -6.17 -30.05 20.79
CA GLY A 262 -5.88 -30.39 19.39
C GLY A 262 -6.99 -30.01 18.41
N TYR A 263 -8.08 -29.40 18.88
CA TYR A 263 -9.20 -28.90 18.06
C TYR A 263 -9.92 -27.76 18.76
N VAL A 264 -10.71 -27.00 18.03
CA VAL A 264 -11.63 -25.99 18.59
C VAL A 264 -13.03 -26.55 18.62
N PRO A 265 -13.73 -26.60 19.77
CA PRO A 265 -15.10 -27.10 19.89
C PRO A 265 -16.06 -26.37 18.97
N GLU A 266 -17.04 -27.05 18.39
CA GLU A 266 -17.96 -26.49 17.41
C GLU A 266 -18.83 -25.36 17.96
N GLN A 267 -19.21 -25.45 19.22
CA GLN A 267 -19.99 -24.44 19.94
C GLN A 267 -19.27 -23.08 20.05
N ASP A 268 -17.95 -23.09 19.96
CA ASP A 268 -17.12 -21.87 20.07
C ASP A 268 -16.81 -21.26 18.71
N ILE A 269 -17.29 -21.87 17.61
CA ILE A 269 -16.98 -21.42 16.25
C ILE A 269 -18.21 -20.77 15.63
N LYS A 270 -18.17 -19.45 15.58
CA LYS A 270 -19.21 -18.67 14.87
C LYS A 270 -19.02 -18.68 13.34
N GLU A 271 -17.82 -19.02 12.84
CA GLU A 271 -17.49 -18.99 11.40
C GLU A 271 -16.55 -20.16 11.00
N PRO A 272 -16.97 -21.05 10.06
CA PRO A 272 -16.21 -22.23 9.65
C PRO A 272 -14.78 -22.02 9.10
N PRO A 273 -14.42 -20.89 8.45
CA PRO A 273 -13.11 -20.74 7.80
C PRO A 273 -11.91 -20.66 8.75
N LYS A 274 -12.12 -20.39 10.02
CA LYS A 274 -11.03 -20.20 11.00
C LYS A 274 -10.28 -21.51 11.35
N ARG A 275 -10.88 -22.68 11.13
CA ARG A 275 -10.26 -24.00 11.35
C ARG A 275 -9.09 -24.30 10.40
N SER A 276 -9.29 -24.08 9.09
CA SER A 276 -8.32 -24.49 8.07
C SER A 276 -7.03 -23.64 8.10
N SER A 277 -7.15 -22.36 8.43
CA SER A 277 -6.00 -21.46 8.50
C SER A 277 -5.08 -21.74 9.68
N THR A 278 -5.63 -22.15 10.82
CA THR A 278 -4.87 -22.53 12.02
C THR A 278 -4.05 -23.79 11.77
N LEU A 279 -4.63 -24.83 11.16
CA LEU A 279 -3.94 -26.07 10.82
C LEU A 279 -2.79 -25.85 9.82
N MET A 280 -3.02 -25.09 8.77
CA MET A 280 -2.02 -24.86 7.72
C MET A 280 -0.77 -24.12 8.25
N THR A 281 -0.95 -23.18 9.15
CA THR A 281 0.18 -22.41 9.72
C THR A 281 1.01 -23.25 10.69
N ILE A 282 0.39 -24.17 11.42
CA ILE A 282 1.10 -25.12 12.32
C ILE A 282 1.97 -26.11 11.51
N MET A 283 1.49 -26.59 10.36
CA MET A 283 2.29 -27.47 9.49
C MET A 283 3.54 -26.76 8.93
N LEU A 284 3.43 -25.52 8.51
CA LEU A 284 4.56 -24.71 8.04
C LEU A 284 5.56 -24.40 9.16
N TRP A 285 5.09 -24.18 10.38
CA TRP A 285 5.92 -23.97 11.54
C TRP A 285 6.73 -25.22 11.95
N HIS A 286 6.14 -26.40 11.91
CA HIS A 286 6.84 -27.67 12.17
C HIS A 286 7.97 -27.94 11.18
N TYR A 287 7.79 -27.52 9.95
CA TYR A 287 8.83 -27.58 8.92
C TYR A 287 9.99 -26.61 9.18
N TRP A 288 9.68 -25.45 9.77
CA TRP A 288 10.65 -24.39 10.08
C TRP A 288 11.56 -24.74 11.27
N GLN A 289 11.04 -25.44 12.27
CA GLN A 289 11.83 -25.89 13.42
C GLN A 289 12.85 -26.98 13.10
N LYS A 290 12.67 -27.73 12.02
CA LYS A 290 13.54 -28.86 11.64
C LYS A 290 14.75 -28.43 10.80
N LYS A 291 14.94 -27.16 10.51
CA LYS A 291 16.09 -26.56 9.82
C LYS A 291 16.70 -25.43 10.63
#